data_cbcba5b53f55a1fed15c685e0fe0c603
#
_entry.id   cbcba5b53f55a1fed15c685e0fe0c603
#
_cell.length_a   1.000
_cell.length_b   1.000
_cell.length_c   1.000
_cell.angle_alpha   90.00
_cell.angle_beta   90.00
_cell.angle_gamma   90.00
#
_symmetry.space_group_name_H-M   'P 1'
#
loop_
_entity.id
_entity.type
_entity.pdbx_description
1 polymer ?
#
loop_
_entity_poly.entity_id
_entity_poly.type
_entity_poly.pdbx_seq_one_letter_code
_entity_poly.pdbx_strand_id
1 'polypeptide(L)'
;DDARMGYSLYNYVGGIPTSLVDPTGLHWETKDFWDHYMNGKGRTVTLKEIGLSVRFWMSIPVMTEVYEHMLAHSAYLKKKVKDECRRTNGRVGSFATTFRKKTVTDVTGDVFMTPIGNSTFFSEHRCMILPNCCEGRFEYTCSSHYYIRDWFENPFDIGLEHPKGTIYRINGDWHVPAKGSATFK
;
A
#
# COMPACT_ATOMS: atom_id res chain seq x y z
N ASP A 1 6.65 -6.04 24.16
CA ASP A 1 6.27 -4.60 24.05
C ASP A 1 7.04 -3.81 23.00
N ASP A 2 7.63 -4.49 22.01
CA ASP A 2 8.48 -3.88 20.99
C ASP A 2 7.76 -3.52 19.67
N ALA A 3 6.44 -3.58 19.62
CA ALA A 3 5.66 -3.19 18.43
C ALA A 3 5.58 -1.67 18.20
N ARG A 4 6.21 -0.87 19.06
CA ARG A 4 6.22 0.59 18.96
C ARG A 4 7.42 1.12 18.20
N MET A 5 7.61 0.67 16.96
CA MET A 5 8.28 1.54 16.02
C MET A 5 7.28 2.64 15.69
N GLY A 6 7.38 3.82 16.30
CA GLY A 6 6.69 5.11 16.08
C GLY A 6 5.61 5.26 14.99
N TYR A 7 5.08 4.18 14.49
CA TYR A 7 3.98 4.10 13.57
C TYR A 7 2.68 4.08 14.36
N SER A 8 2.22 5.26 14.78
CA SER A 8 0.81 5.40 15.10
C SER A 8 0.04 5.20 13.79
N LEU A 9 -1.04 4.43 13.80
CA LEU A 9 -1.99 4.35 12.68
C LEU A 9 -2.43 5.75 12.23
N TYR A 10 -2.49 6.72 13.15
CA TYR A 10 -2.80 8.12 12.88
C TYR A 10 -1.67 8.86 12.16
N ASN A 11 -0.39 8.63 12.47
CA ASN A 11 0.73 9.17 11.72
C ASN A 11 0.85 8.55 10.32
N TYR A 12 0.28 7.37 10.15
CA TYR A 12 0.30 6.64 8.89
C TYR A 12 -0.56 7.28 7.80
N VAL A 13 -1.63 7.94 8.18
CA VAL A 13 -2.51 8.73 7.27
C VAL A 13 -2.00 10.18 7.15
N GLY A 14 -0.74 10.47 7.54
CA GLY A 14 -0.18 11.81 7.53
C GLY A 14 -0.81 12.74 8.57
N GLY A 15 -1.48 12.19 9.60
CA GLY A 15 -2.18 12.97 10.62
C GLY A 15 -3.41 13.75 10.13
N ILE A 16 -3.85 13.53 8.89
CA ILE A 16 -4.94 14.30 8.28
C ILE A 16 -5.98 13.35 7.64
N PRO A 17 -6.70 12.53 8.45
CA PRO A 17 -7.77 11.69 7.93
C PRO A 17 -8.89 12.49 7.26
N THR A 18 -9.00 13.79 7.58
CA THR A 18 -10.03 14.69 7.05
C THR A 18 -9.67 15.37 5.73
N SER A 19 -8.39 15.37 5.30
CA SER A 19 -8.00 15.96 4.00
C SER A 19 -8.15 15.00 2.82
N LEU A 20 -8.48 13.74 3.09
CA LEU A 20 -8.81 12.75 2.07
C LEU A 20 -10.32 12.68 1.80
N VAL A 21 -11.05 13.74 2.10
CA VAL A 21 -12.48 13.84 1.72
C VAL A 21 -12.53 13.84 0.20
N ASP A 22 -13.39 13.00 -0.36
CA ASP A 22 -13.79 13.12 -1.76
C ASP A 22 -14.49 14.49 -1.94
N PRO A 23 -13.82 15.50 -2.56
CA PRO A 23 -14.36 16.85 -2.63
C PRO A 23 -15.59 16.94 -3.55
N THR A 24 -15.89 15.89 -4.30
CA THR A 24 -16.97 15.85 -5.28
C THR A 24 -18.14 14.98 -4.85
N GLY A 25 -17.95 14.10 -3.85
CA GLY A 25 -18.95 13.10 -3.44
C GLY A 25 -19.32 12.12 -4.56
N LEU A 26 -18.57 12.15 -5.67
CA LEU A 26 -18.80 11.32 -6.84
C LEU A 26 -17.88 10.09 -6.76
N HIS A 27 -18.39 8.99 -6.24
CA HIS A 27 -17.74 7.69 -6.37
C HIS A 27 -18.50 6.84 -7.40
N TRP A 28 -17.75 6.00 -8.09
CA TRP A 28 -18.35 5.07 -9.03
C TRP A 28 -19.13 3.99 -8.27
N GLU A 29 -20.34 3.73 -8.79
CA GLU A 29 -21.14 2.57 -8.44
C GLU A 29 -20.87 1.42 -9.41
N THR A 30 -21.36 0.24 -9.13
CA THR A 30 -21.21 -0.95 -10.00
C THR A 30 -21.61 -0.68 -11.45
N LYS A 31 -22.62 0.16 -11.66
CA LYS A 31 -23.07 0.58 -12.99
C LYS A 31 -21.99 1.34 -13.75
N ASP A 32 -21.27 2.25 -13.08
CA ASP A 32 -20.25 3.09 -13.71
C ASP A 32 -19.04 2.24 -14.18
N PHE A 33 -18.65 1.24 -13.38
CA PHE A 33 -17.63 0.26 -13.79
C PHE A 33 -18.06 -0.51 -15.03
N TRP A 34 -19.34 -0.91 -15.09
CA TRP A 34 -19.90 -1.59 -16.24
C TRP A 34 -19.98 -0.70 -17.48
N ASP A 35 -20.47 0.52 -17.33
CA ASP A 35 -20.56 1.50 -18.42
C ASP A 35 -19.15 1.81 -18.98
N HIS A 36 -18.15 1.89 -18.11
CA HIS A 36 -16.76 2.07 -18.56
C HIS A 36 -16.20 0.83 -19.28
N TYR A 37 -16.53 -0.38 -18.82
CA TYR A 37 -16.17 -1.63 -19.52
C TYR A 37 -16.75 -1.67 -20.94
N MET A 38 -17.99 -1.25 -21.09
CA MET A 38 -18.69 -1.25 -22.39
C MET A 38 -18.22 -0.14 -23.31
N ASN A 39 -17.95 1.06 -22.79
CA ASN A 39 -17.77 2.28 -23.57
C ASN A 39 -16.41 2.95 -23.39
N GLY A 40 -15.63 2.58 -22.38
CA GLY A 40 -14.35 3.22 -22.01
C GLY A 40 -13.16 2.84 -22.88
N LYS A 41 -13.33 1.93 -23.85
CA LYS A 41 -12.29 1.50 -24.81
C LYS A 41 -10.97 1.06 -24.14
N GLY A 42 -11.04 0.48 -22.93
CA GLY A 42 -9.88 0.00 -22.19
C GLY A 42 -9.04 1.08 -21.52
N ARG A 43 -9.55 2.31 -21.38
CA ARG A 43 -8.86 3.39 -20.67
C ARG A 43 -8.66 3.00 -19.20
N THR A 44 -7.41 3.05 -18.75
CA THR A 44 -7.08 2.88 -17.32
C THR A 44 -7.77 3.96 -16.48
N VAL A 45 -8.31 3.57 -15.34
CA VAL A 45 -8.86 4.49 -14.32
C VAL A 45 -8.05 4.42 -13.04
N THR A 46 -8.07 5.49 -12.25
CA THR A 46 -7.45 5.49 -10.93
C THR A 46 -8.50 5.52 -9.84
N LEU A 47 -8.21 4.91 -8.69
CA LEU A 47 -9.10 4.98 -7.53
C LEU A 47 -9.41 6.42 -7.11
N LYS A 48 -8.47 7.33 -7.33
CA LYS A 48 -8.66 8.76 -7.06
C LYS A 48 -9.68 9.38 -8.02
N GLU A 49 -9.57 9.09 -9.32
CA GLU A 49 -10.47 9.58 -10.36
C GLU A 49 -11.92 9.11 -10.14
N ILE A 50 -12.10 7.89 -9.65
CA ILE A 50 -13.42 7.29 -9.42
C ILE A 50 -13.94 7.48 -7.97
N GLY A 51 -13.29 8.32 -7.16
CA GLY A 51 -13.72 8.65 -5.81
C GLY A 51 -13.54 7.54 -4.76
N LEU A 52 -12.86 6.44 -5.07
CA LEU A 52 -12.73 5.29 -4.17
C LEU A 52 -11.39 5.21 -3.43
N SER A 53 -10.45 6.14 -3.66
CA SER A 53 -9.09 6.06 -3.12
C SER A 53 -9.07 5.99 -1.58
N VAL A 54 -9.84 6.85 -0.91
CA VAL A 54 -9.91 6.88 0.56
C VAL A 54 -10.58 5.63 1.09
N ARG A 55 -11.72 5.27 0.52
CA ARG A 55 -12.51 4.10 0.94
C ARG A 55 -11.71 2.82 0.81
N PHE A 56 -10.98 2.64 -0.29
CA PHE A 56 -10.09 1.51 -0.49
C PHE A 56 -8.98 1.48 0.57
N TRP A 57 -8.29 2.61 0.77
CA TRP A 57 -7.21 2.71 1.73
C TRP A 57 -7.65 2.42 3.17
N MET A 58 -8.84 2.87 3.55
CA MET A 58 -9.41 2.70 4.88
C MET A 58 -10.16 1.38 5.08
N SER A 59 -10.28 0.56 4.05
CA SER A 59 -10.92 -0.76 4.19
C SER A 59 -10.10 -1.68 5.09
N ILE A 60 -10.80 -2.50 5.88
CA ILE A 60 -10.16 -3.43 6.84
C ILE A 60 -9.14 -4.35 6.15
N PRO A 61 -9.46 -4.99 5.00
CA PRO A 61 -8.48 -5.84 4.32
C PRO A 61 -7.21 -5.10 3.94
N VAL A 62 -7.32 -3.90 3.35
CA VAL A 62 -6.15 -3.12 2.94
C VAL A 62 -5.34 -2.64 4.12
N MET A 63 -5.98 -2.17 5.20
CA MET A 63 -5.29 -1.76 6.42
C MET A 63 -4.55 -2.94 7.07
N THR A 64 -5.12 -4.14 7.05
CA THR A 64 -4.46 -5.36 7.52
C THR A 64 -3.20 -5.65 6.71
N GLU A 65 -3.28 -5.60 5.38
CA GLU A 65 -2.13 -5.79 4.50
C GLU A 65 -1.03 -4.72 4.73
N VAL A 66 -1.44 -3.46 4.88
CA VAL A 66 -0.51 -2.37 5.20
C VAL A 66 0.23 -2.67 6.49
N TYR A 67 -0.47 -3.09 7.54
CA TYR A 67 0.13 -3.46 8.82
C TYR A 67 1.12 -4.63 8.68
N GLU A 68 0.74 -5.69 7.97
CA GLU A 68 1.61 -6.84 7.70
C GLU A 68 2.86 -6.46 6.87
N HIS A 69 2.72 -5.54 5.91
CA HIS A 69 3.84 -5.01 5.15
C HIS A 69 4.80 -4.20 6.04
N MET A 70 4.26 -3.44 6.98
CA MET A 70 5.06 -2.66 7.94
C MET A 70 5.81 -3.57 8.91
N LEU A 71 5.17 -4.61 9.45
CA LEU A 71 5.83 -5.59 10.32
C LEU A 71 7.00 -6.27 9.58
N ALA A 72 6.75 -6.73 8.36
CA ALA A 72 7.78 -7.35 7.54
C ALA A 72 8.94 -6.39 7.22
N HIS A 73 8.63 -5.13 6.91
CA HIS A 73 9.64 -4.08 6.68
C HIS A 73 10.46 -3.81 7.94
N SER A 74 9.81 -3.71 9.11
CA SER A 74 10.49 -3.55 10.40
C SER A 74 11.48 -4.67 10.67
N ALA A 75 11.04 -5.92 10.52
CA ALA A 75 11.90 -7.09 10.68
C ALA A 75 13.08 -7.07 9.70
N TYR A 76 12.83 -6.71 8.44
CA TYR A 76 13.88 -6.55 7.43
C TYR A 76 14.91 -5.50 7.82
N LEU A 77 14.50 -4.30 8.29
CA LEU A 77 15.41 -3.24 8.70
C LEU A 77 16.28 -3.69 9.87
N LYS A 78 15.70 -4.28 10.92
CA LYS A 78 16.43 -4.79 12.09
C LYS A 78 17.50 -5.80 11.66
N LYS A 79 17.13 -6.78 10.82
CA LYS A 79 18.07 -7.77 10.28
C LYS A 79 19.17 -7.10 9.47
N LYS A 80 18.83 -6.21 8.55
CA LYS A 80 19.79 -5.54 7.66
C LYS A 80 20.82 -4.74 8.44
N VAL A 81 20.38 -3.96 9.44
CA VAL A 81 21.29 -3.20 10.31
C VAL A 81 22.20 -4.12 11.10
N LYS A 82 21.66 -5.18 11.70
CA LYS A 82 22.44 -6.17 12.46
C LYS A 82 23.53 -6.82 11.61
N ASP A 83 23.19 -7.20 10.37
CA ASP A 83 24.13 -7.80 9.43
C ASP A 83 25.23 -6.81 9.02
N GLU A 84 24.88 -5.55 8.74
CA GLU A 84 25.85 -4.51 8.40
C GLU A 84 26.77 -4.17 9.58
N CYS A 85 26.26 -4.08 10.80
CA CYS A 85 27.10 -3.88 12.00
C CYS A 85 28.09 -5.02 12.20
N ARG A 86 27.67 -6.27 11.99
CA ARG A 86 28.56 -7.46 12.06
C ARG A 86 29.61 -7.42 10.96
N ARG A 87 29.21 -7.20 9.71
CA ARG A 87 30.09 -7.18 8.55
C ARG A 87 31.20 -6.13 8.66
N THR A 88 30.91 -4.97 9.24
CA THR A 88 31.83 -3.84 9.36
C THR A 88 32.53 -3.77 10.72
N ASN A 89 32.31 -4.77 11.58
CA ASN A 89 32.79 -4.76 12.96
C ASN A 89 32.42 -3.47 13.72
N GLY A 90 31.18 -3.05 13.54
CA GLY A 90 30.61 -1.85 14.18
C GLY A 90 30.95 -0.50 13.50
N ARG A 91 31.73 -0.50 12.42
CA ARG A 91 32.18 0.70 11.71
C ARG A 91 31.32 0.98 10.47
N VAL A 92 30.00 1.09 10.63
CA VAL A 92 29.08 1.36 9.53
C VAL A 92 28.60 2.81 9.57
N GLY A 93 28.68 3.50 8.43
CA GLY A 93 28.04 4.80 8.23
C GLY A 93 26.58 4.67 7.82
N SER A 94 25.97 5.78 7.43
CA SER A 94 24.63 5.76 6.86
C SER A 94 24.59 4.96 5.55
N PHE A 95 23.49 4.23 5.33
CA PHE A 95 23.29 3.50 4.10
C PHE A 95 21.83 3.49 3.66
N ALA A 96 21.61 3.36 2.35
CA ALA A 96 20.30 3.25 1.76
C ALA A 96 19.89 1.77 1.64
N THR A 97 18.60 1.50 1.78
CA THR A 97 18.04 0.17 1.52
C THR A 97 16.63 0.28 0.94
N THR A 98 16.23 -0.76 0.22
CA THR A 98 14.89 -0.87 -0.36
C THR A 98 14.27 -2.19 0.04
N PHE A 99 13.03 -2.16 0.50
CA PHE A 99 12.22 -3.34 0.79
C PHE A 99 10.97 -3.30 -0.09
N ARG A 100 10.58 -4.46 -0.61
CA ARG A 100 9.37 -4.62 -1.43
C ARG A 100 8.59 -5.82 -0.95
N LYS A 101 7.28 -5.66 -0.92
CA LYS A 101 6.35 -6.76 -0.63
C LYS A 101 5.15 -6.68 -1.58
N LYS A 102 4.59 -7.85 -1.86
CA LYS A 102 3.40 -8.03 -2.71
C LYS A 102 2.47 -9.00 -2.00
N THR A 103 1.19 -8.67 -1.95
CA THR A 103 0.12 -9.53 -1.44
C THR A 103 -1.11 -9.41 -2.34
N VAL A 104 -2.06 -10.31 -2.16
CA VAL A 104 -3.39 -10.19 -2.76
C VAL A 104 -4.34 -9.81 -1.64
N THR A 105 -5.11 -8.75 -1.84
CA THR A 105 -6.13 -8.30 -0.89
C THR A 105 -7.52 -8.42 -1.50
N ASP A 106 -8.46 -8.92 -0.71
CA ASP A 106 -9.86 -9.07 -1.09
C ASP A 106 -10.69 -7.98 -0.42
N VAL A 107 -11.31 -7.12 -1.22
CA VAL A 107 -12.16 -6.02 -0.77
C VAL A 107 -13.64 -6.24 -1.07
N THR A 108 -14.04 -7.44 -1.47
CA THR A 108 -15.42 -7.79 -1.84
C THR A 108 -16.45 -7.64 -0.71
N GLY A 109 -16.01 -7.56 0.55
CA GLY A 109 -16.87 -7.28 1.70
C GLY A 109 -17.49 -5.89 1.73
N ASP A 110 -17.04 -4.96 0.90
CA ASP A 110 -17.62 -3.64 0.71
C ASP A 110 -18.32 -3.56 -0.64
N VAL A 111 -19.63 -3.32 -0.63
CA VAL A 111 -20.46 -3.31 -1.85
C VAL A 111 -19.98 -2.33 -2.94
N PHE A 112 -19.37 -1.22 -2.56
CA PHE A 112 -18.80 -0.26 -3.53
C PHE A 112 -17.45 -0.70 -4.08
N MET A 113 -16.79 -1.63 -3.39
CA MET A 113 -15.50 -2.18 -3.77
C MET A 113 -15.62 -3.55 -4.45
N THR A 114 -16.79 -4.16 -4.43
CA THR A 114 -17.04 -5.47 -5.07
C THR A 114 -16.52 -5.52 -6.52
N PRO A 115 -16.66 -4.46 -7.35
CA PRO A 115 -16.11 -4.48 -8.69
C PRO A 115 -14.57 -4.50 -8.75
N ILE A 116 -13.89 -4.11 -7.66
CA ILE A 116 -12.42 -4.18 -7.56
C ILE A 116 -11.99 -5.59 -7.14
N GLY A 117 -12.76 -6.25 -6.27
CA GLY A 117 -12.56 -7.65 -5.90
C GLY A 117 -11.21 -7.96 -5.28
N ASN A 118 -10.54 -8.97 -5.84
CA ASN A 118 -9.21 -9.39 -5.44
C ASN A 118 -8.14 -8.57 -6.16
N SER A 119 -7.56 -7.62 -5.47
CA SER A 119 -6.52 -6.75 -6.02
C SER A 119 -5.13 -7.15 -5.58
N THR A 120 -4.14 -6.95 -6.45
CA THR A 120 -2.74 -7.07 -6.05
C THR A 120 -2.27 -5.78 -5.39
N PHE A 121 -1.91 -5.89 -4.12
CA PHE A 121 -1.39 -4.80 -3.29
C PHE A 121 0.12 -4.89 -3.17
N PHE A 122 0.80 -3.78 -3.41
CA PHE A 122 2.24 -3.68 -3.40
C PHE A 122 2.69 -2.62 -2.39
N SER A 123 3.86 -2.85 -1.79
CA SER A 123 4.58 -1.80 -1.09
C SER A 123 6.04 -1.77 -1.50
N GLU A 124 6.59 -0.55 -1.62
CA GLU A 124 8.01 -0.29 -1.77
C GLU A 124 8.44 0.74 -0.73
N HIS A 125 9.40 0.37 0.12
CA HIS A 125 9.96 1.24 1.15
C HIS A 125 11.42 1.53 0.82
N ARG A 126 11.74 2.79 0.61
CA ARG A 126 13.11 3.26 0.39
C ARG A 126 13.55 4.02 1.63
N CYS A 127 14.58 3.53 2.29
CA CYS A 127 15.04 4.06 3.56
C CYS A 127 16.51 4.46 3.52
N MET A 128 16.80 5.58 4.17
CA MET A 128 18.13 5.93 4.64
C MET A 128 18.23 5.54 6.12
N ILE A 129 19.27 4.83 6.49
CA ILE A 129 19.49 4.29 7.83
C ILE A 129 20.78 4.85 8.39
N LEU A 130 20.75 5.29 9.65
CA LEU A 130 21.90 5.70 10.44
C LEU A 130 22.05 4.76 11.64
N PRO A 131 22.92 3.73 11.55
CA PRO A 131 23.13 2.78 12.64
C PRO A 131 23.97 3.36 13.78
N ASN A 132 23.63 2.96 15.01
CA ASN A 132 24.50 3.04 16.18
C ASN A 132 24.73 1.62 16.70
N CYS A 133 25.77 0.97 16.17
CA CYS A 133 26.05 -0.45 16.44
C CYS A 133 26.41 -0.68 17.92
N CYS A 134 27.08 0.28 18.58
CA CYS A 134 27.47 0.16 19.99
C CYS A 134 26.24 0.09 20.91
N GLU A 135 25.24 0.91 20.62
CA GLU A 135 24.01 0.98 21.41
C GLU A 135 22.95 -0.04 20.93
N GLY A 136 23.16 -0.67 19.78
CA GLY A 136 22.21 -1.61 19.17
C GLY A 136 20.92 -0.97 18.73
N ARG A 137 21.00 0.27 18.28
CA ARG A 137 19.88 1.06 17.76
C ARG A 137 20.19 1.66 16.39
N PHE A 138 19.19 2.14 15.69
CA PHE A 138 19.35 2.88 14.45
C PHE A 138 18.24 3.92 14.29
N GLU A 139 18.56 4.98 13.57
CA GLU A 139 17.59 5.94 13.07
C GLU A 139 17.28 5.63 11.61
N TYR A 140 16.09 5.95 11.17
CA TYR A 140 15.69 5.76 9.78
C TYR A 140 14.81 6.91 9.29
N THR A 141 14.93 7.19 7.99
CA THR A 141 14.02 8.04 7.24
C THR A 141 13.62 7.27 5.99
N CYS A 142 12.33 7.00 5.82
CA CYS A 142 11.80 6.19 4.75
C CYS A 142 10.77 6.98 3.93
N SER A 143 10.72 6.69 2.64
CA SER A 143 9.59 6.98 1.76
C SER A 143 8.94 5.65 1.41
N SER A 144 7.68 5.48 1.79
CA SER A 144 6.90 4.29 1.53
C SER A 144 5.88 4.59 0.43
N HIS A 145 5.91 3.80 -0.62
CA HIS A 145 4.96 3.84 -1.72
C HIS A 145 4.12 2.57 -1.69
N TYR A 146 2.83 2.73 -1.52
CA TYR A 146 1.83 1.66 -1.60
C TYR A 146 1.03 1.85 -2.85
N TYR A 147 0.75 0.78 -3.57
CA TYR A 147 -0.04 0.86 -4.78
C TYR A 147 -0.78 -0.44 -5.07
N ILE A 148 -1.90 -0.31 -5.79
CA ILE A 148 -2.62 -1.45 -6.35
C ILE A 148 -2.54 -1.42 -7.87
N ARG A 149 -2.61 -2.63 -8.43
CA ARG A 149 -2.88 -2.85 -9.85
C ARG A 149 -3.90 -3.96 -9.95
N ASP A 150 -5.00 -3.62 -10.55
CA ASP A 150 -6.10 -4.53 -10.77
C ASP A 150 -6.63 -4.41 -12.19
N TRP A 151 -7.40 -5.42 -12.58
CA TRP A 151 -8.04 -5.46 -13.88
C TRP A 151 -9.52 -5.65 -13.70
N PHE A 152 -10.32 -4.74 -14.24
CA PHE A 152 -11.75 -5.00 -14.36
C PHE A 152 -11.99 -5.87 -15.58
N GLU A 153 -12.38 -7.09 -15.31
CA GLU A 153 -12.80 -8.08 -16.29
C GLU A 153 -14.33 -8.24 -16.25
N ASN A 154 -14.88 -9.00 -17.17
CA ASN A 154 -16.32 -9.26 -17.15
C ASN A 154 -16.73 -9.96 -15.84
N PRO A 155 -17.52 -9.32 -14.93
CA PRO A 155 -17.92 -9.94 -13.66
C PRO A 155 -18.95 -11.05 -13.82
N PHE A 156 -19.49 -11.23 -15.04
CA PHE A 156 -20.53 -12.22 -15.34
C PHE A 156 -20.03 -13.36 -16.23
N ASP A 157 -18.79 -13.80 -16.05
CA ASP A 157 -18.24 -14.96 -16.77
C ASP A 157 -18.90 -16.28 -16.30
N ILE A 158 -20.22 -16.36 -16.47
CA ILE A 158 -21.07 -17.52 -16.15
C ILE A 158 -21.46 -18.30 -17.40
N GLY A 159 -20.66 -18.22 -18.46
CA GLY A 159 -20.84 -19.05 -19.66
C GLY A 159 -21.98 -18.62 -20.59
N LEU A 160 -22.55 -17.44 -20.43
CA LEU A 160 -23.51 -16.84 -21.35
C LEU A 160 -22.77 -15.96 -22.38
N GLU A 161 -23.30 -15.82 -23.61
CA GLU A 161 -22.78 -14.87 -24.58
C GLU A 161 -22.88 -13.44 -24.02
N HIS A 162 -21.74 -12.82 -23.70
CA HIS A 162 -21.70 -11.52 -23.06
C HIS A 162 -21.46 -10.40 -24.07
N PRO A 163 -21.99 -9.18 -23.82
CA PRO A 163 -21.64 -8.04 -24.61
C PRO A 163 -20.10 -7.81 -24.54
N LYS A 164 -19.49 -7.61 -25.68
CA LYS A 164 -18.03 -7.44 -25.82
C LYS A 164 -17.60 -6.06 -25.30
N GLY A 165 -17.34 -5.97 -23.98
CA GLY A 165 -16.67 -4.82 -23.41
C GLY A 165 -15.16 -4.92 -23.55
N THR A 166 -14.44 -3.91 -23.08
CA THR A 166 -12.97 -3.86 -23.10
C THR A 166 -12.43 -3.87 -21.68
N ILE A 167 -11.63 -4.87 -21.35
CA ILE A 167 -10.90 -4.97 -20.09
C ILE A 167 -10.09 -3.69 -19.85
N TYR A 168 -10.10 -3.19 -18.64
CA TYR A 168 -9.33 -2.00 -18.28
C TYR A 168 -8.66 -2.14 -16.91
N ARG A 169 -7.62 -1.33 -16.71
CA ARG A 169 -6.89 -1.31 -15.42
C ARG A 169 -7.50 -0.35 -14.44
N ILE A 170 -7.46 -0.75 -13.17
CA ILE A 170 -7.73 0.09 -12.02
C ILE A 170 -6.42 0.22 -11.23
N ASN A 171 -5.97 1.45 -11.04
CA ASN A 171 -4.76 1.75 -10.28
C ASN A 171 -5.07 2.64 -9.09
N GLY A 172 -4.32 2.46 -8.02
CA GLY A 172 -4.30 3.37 -6.87
C GLY A 172 -2.90 3.43 -6.30
N ASP A 173 -2.48 4.60 -5.81
CA ASP A 173 -1.19 4.77 -5.18
C ASP A 173 -1.23 5.76 -4.02
N TRP A 174 -0.37 5.52 -3.02
CA TRP A 174 -0.26 6.32 -1.80
C TRP A 174 1.21 6.41 -1.39
N HIS A 175 1.65 7.62 -1.05
CA HIS A 175 2.98 7.90 -0.56
C HIS A 175 2.94 8.30 0.90
N VAL A 176 3.70 7.60 1.73
CA VAL A 176 3.73 7.81 3.17
C VAL A 176 5.17 7.96 3.63
N PRO A 177 5.59 9.16 4.08
CA PRO A 177 6.89 9.33 4.71
C PRO A 177 6.88 8.74 6.13
N ALA A 178 8.02 8.18 6.53
CA ALA A 178 8.21 7.69 7.90
C ALA A 178 9.61 8.06 8.40
N LYS A 179 9.70 8.49 9.66
CA LYS A 179 10.97 8.76 10.33
C LYS A 179 10.89 8.26 11.76
N GLY A 180 11.95 7.66 12.25
CA GLY A 180 11.97 7.15 13.62
C GLY A 180 13.29 6.49 14.00
N SER A 181 13.28 5.85 15.15
CA SER A 181 14.36 5.04 15.66
C SER A 181 13.87 3.67 16.13
N ALA A 182 14.75 2.68 16.09
CA ALA A 182 14.43 1.32 16.54
C ALA A 182 15.67 0.62 17.10
N THR A 183 15.45 -0.42 17.90
CA THR A 183 16.50 -1.30 18.43
C THR A 183 16.58 -2.59 17.62
N PHE A 184 17.78 -3.19 17.55
CA PHE A 184 18.04 -4.45 16.86
C PHE A 184 18.82 -5.48 17.69
N LYS A 185 19.00 -5.20 18.97
CA LYS A 185 19.58 -6.15 19.95
C LYS A 185 18.63 -7.29 20.26
#